data_de7ac993e528cb006fb48649a8ff2905
#
_entry.id   de7ac993e528cb006fb48649a8ff2905
#
_cell.length_a   1.000
_cell.length_b   1.000
_cell.length_c   1.000
_cell.angle_alpha   90.00
_cell.angle_beta   90.00
_cell.angle_gamma   90.00
#
_symmetry.space_group_name_H-M   'P 1'
#
loop_
_entity.id
_entity.type
_entity.pdbx_description
1 polymer ?
#
loop_
_entity_poly.entity_id
_entity_poly.type
_entity_poly.pdbx_seq_one_letter_code
_entity_poly.pdbx_strand_id
1 'polypeptide(L)'
;MELDLSFMEEALPFLIKAIPVTIFITAATLILSLVPAFLMAEKRVRGGGKGKAEKLIMLYISFIRGTPLVLQVLLVYALMPSILNSIVKALGLPIDVFHDINPLWYAVTVFTINTTALLSEIFRSAMLAVPEGQMEA
;
A
#
# COMPACT_ATOMS: atom_id res chain seq x y z
N MET A 1 -10.63 -4.60 -36.69
CA MET A 1 -10.21 -3.69 -35.59
C MET A 1 -9.10 -2.87 -36.22
N GLU A 2 -9.41 -1.67 -36.69
CA GLU A 2 -8.38 -0.77 -37.26
C GLU A 2 -7.72 -0.05 -36.08
N LEU A 3 -6.40 -0.14 -36.03
CA LEU A 3 -5.60 0.63 -35.06
C LEU A 3 -5.63 2.09 -35.51
N ASP A 4 -6.26 2.93 -34.69
CA ASP A 4 -6.29 4.37 -34.94
C ASP A 4 -4.96 4.99 -34.49
N LEU A 5 -4.05 5.17 -35.46
CA LEU A 5 -2.73 5.74 -35.23
C LEU A 5 -2.81 7.20 -34.74
N SER A 6 -3.82 7.96 -35.20
CA SER A 6 -4.00 9.36 -34.81
C SER A 6 -4.34 9.47 -33.31
N PHE A 7 -5.19 8.58 -32.80
CA PHE A 7 -5.49 8.50 -31.36
C PHE A 7 -4.23 8.13 -30.53
N MET A 8 -3.37 7.26 -31.07
CA MET A 8 -2.13 6.91 -30.38
C MET A 8 -1.17 8.09 -30.27
N GLU A 9 -1.04 8.90 -31.31
CA GLU A 9 -0.21 10.12 -31.30
C GLU A 9 -0.74 11.15 -30.30
N GLU A 10 -2.05 11.33 -30.21
CA GLU A 10 -2.68 12.23 -29.23
C GLU A 10 -2.54 11.74 -27.79
N ALA A 11 -2.65 10.43 -27.55
CA ALA A 11 -2.57 9.83 -26.21
C ALA A 11 -1.14 9.81 -25.64
N LEU A 12 -0.12 9.68 -26.48
CA LEU A 12 1.28 9.52 -26.07
C LEU A 12 1.80 10.63 -25.13
N PRO A 13 1.56 11.94 -25.40
CA PRO A 13 1.99 13.01 -24.49
C PRO A 13 1.36 12.93 -23.10
N PHE A 14 0.12 12.48 -22.99
CA PHE A 14 -0.56 12.29 -21.70
C PHE A 14 0.05 11.13 -20.91
N LEU A 15 0.38 10.04 -21.60
CA LEU A 15 1.06 8.89 -20.98
C LEU A 15 2.45 9.27 -20.47
N ILE A 16 3.24 10.00 -21.26
CA ILE A 16 4.57 10.47 -20.85
C ILE A 16 4.47 11.38 -19.64
N LYS A 17 3.50 12.29 -19.58
CA LYS A 17 3.27 13.17 -18.41
C LYS A 17 2.86 12.40 -17.15
N ALA A 18 2.25 11.24 -17.27
CA ALA A 18 1.86 10.40 -16.13
C ALA A 18 3.04 9.63 -15.53
N ILE A 19 4.13 9.39 -16.27
CA ILE A 19 5.28 8.60 -15.82
C ILE A 19 5.87 9.10 -14.49
N PRO A 20 6.18 10.41 -14.32
CA PRO A 20 6.77 10.90 -13.07
C PRO A 20 5.87 10.64 -11.85
N VAL A 21 4.56 10.80 -12.01
CA VAL A 21 3.58 10.55 -10.94
C VAL A 21 3.55 9.06 -10.57
N THR A 22 3.57 8.18 -11.57
CA THR A 22 3.62 6.73 -11.37
C THR A 22 4.89 6.31 -10.63
N ILE A 23 6.04 6.83 -11.06
CA ILE A 23 7.34 6.56 -10.40
C ILE A 23 7.32 7.07 -8.95
N PHE A 24 6.80 8.27 -8.71
CA PHE A 24 6.69 8.84 -7.37
C PHE A 24 5.81 7.95 -6.45
N ILE A 25 4.61 7.58 -6.89
CA ILE A 25 3.71 6.73 -6.10
C ILE A 25 4.39 5.39 -5.81
N THR A 26 5.01 4.76 -6.79
CA THR A 26 5.69 3.47 -6.64
C THR A 26 6.84 3.56 -5.64
N ALA A 27 7.72 4.55 -5.79
CA ALA A 27 8.87 4.73 -4.90
C ALA A 27 8.43 5.04 -3.46
N ALA A 28 7.50 5.99 -3.29
CA ALA A 28 6.96 6.36 -1.98
C ALA A 28 6.30 5.15 -1.30
N THR A 29 5.48 4.40 -2.02
CA THR A 29 4.80 3.20 -1.53
C THR A 29 5.79 2.13 -1.09
N LEU A 30 6.81 1.84 -1.89
CA LEU A 30 7.83 0.86 -1.54
C LEU A 30 8.58 1.27 -0.28
N ILE A 31 9.08 2.50 -0.21
CA ILE A 31 9.84 3.01 0.94
C ILE A 31 8.99 2.94 2.21
N LEU A 32 7.74 3.42 2.16
CA LEU A 32 6.85 3.43 3.32
C LEU A 32 6.44 2.03 3.78
N SER A 33 6.38 1.06 2.87
CA SER A 33 5.96 -0.30 3.19
C SER A 33 7.09 -1.21 3.70
N LEU A 34 8.37 -0.89 3.45
CA LEU A 34 9.50 -1.75 3.83
C LEU A 34 9.54 -2.05 5.33
N VAL A 35 9.54 -1.01 6.15
CA VAL A 35 9.68 -1.15 7.61
C VAL A 35 8.49 -1.90 8.22
N PRO A 36 7.24 -1.51 8.00
CA PRO A 36 6.12 -2.23 8.58
C PRO A 36 6.00 -3.67 8.07
N ALA A 37 6.31 -3.93 6.80
CA ALA A 37 6.33 -5.28 6.24
C ALA A 37 7.37 -6.17 6.91
N PHE A 38 8.60 -5.66 7.10
CA PHE A 38 9.66 -6.37 7.79
C PHE A 38 9.29 -6.72 9.23
N LEU A 39 8.78 -5.73 10.00
CA LEU A 39 8.37 -5.93 11.37
C LEU A 39 7.23 -6.97 11.51
N MET A 40 6.28 -6.96 10.58
CA MET A 40 5.20 -7.96 10.54
C MET A 40 5.75 -9.35 10.24
N ALA A 41 6.70 -9.47 9.29
CA ALA A 41 7.34 -10.73 8.95
C ALA A 41 8.13 -11.30 10.14
N GLU A 42 9.00 -10.48 10.75
CA GLU A 42 9.81 -10.84 11.91
C GLU A 42 8.93 -11.32 13.08
N LYS A 43 7.86 -10.56 13.38
CA LYS A 43 6.93 -10.92 14.46
C LYS A 43 6.31 -12.28 14.23
N ARG A 44 5.94 -12.60 13.00
CA ARG A 44 5.33 -13.89 12.64
C ARG A 44 6.33 -15.04 12.66
N VAL A 45 7.58 -14.81 12.28
CA VAL A 45 8.64 -15.84 12.33
C VAL A 45 8.99 -16.14 13.79
N ARG A 46 9.28 -15.12 14.60
CA ARG A 46 9.67 -15.30 16.01
C ARG A 46 8.52 -15.77 16.91
N GLY A 47 7.29 -15.35 16.65
CA GLY A 47 6.14 -15.64 17.51
C GLY A 47 5.50 -17.00 17.29
N GLY A 48 5.91 -17.77 16.29
CA GLY A 48 5.38 -19.11 15.99
C GLY A 48 3.89 -19.15 15.67
N GLY A 49 3.24 -18.04 15.37
CA GLY A 49 1.85 -17.95 14.92
C GLY A 49 0.78 -18.05 16.01
N LYS A 50 1.15 -18.10 17.30
CA LYS A 50 0.21 -18.37 18.39
C LYS A 50 -0.27 -17.13 19.15
N GLY A 51 0.41 -16.01 19.03
CA GLY A 51 0.10 -14.77 19.75
C GLY A 51 -1.09 -14.00 19.16
N LYS A 52 -1.68 -13.11 19.96
CA LYS A 52 -2.78 -12.24 19.48
C LYS A 52 -2.33 -11.30 18.36
N ALA A 53 -1.10 -10.77 18.45
CA ALA A 53 -0.54 -9.87 17.45
C ALA A 53 -0.33 -10.59 16.09
N GLU A 54 0.17 -11.84 16.10
CA GLU A 54 0.35 -12.61 14.88
C GLU A 54 -1.01 -12.93 14.22
N LYS A 55 -2.03 -13.22 15.01
CA LYS A 55 -3.39 -13.44 14.49
C LYS A 55 -3.96 -12.21 13.82
N LEU A 56 -3.75 -11.01 14.39
CA LEU A 56 -4.17 -9.73 13.79
C LEU A 56 -3.40 -9.45 12.48
N ILE A 57 -2.09 -9.70 12.46
CA ILE A 57 -1.29 -9.54 11.25
C ILE A 57 -1.78 -10.51 10.17
N MET A 58 -2.05 -11.77 10.50
CA MET A 58 -2.58 -12.74 9.55
C MET A 58 -3.97 -12.33 9.02
N LEU A 59 -4.85 -11.83 9.88
CA LEU A 59 -6.16 -11.33 9.48
C LEU A 59 -6.02 -10.15 8.50
N TYR A 60 -5.16 -9.19 8.81
CA TYR A 60 -4.84 -8.06 7.93
C TYR A 60 -4.34 -8.53 6.55
N ILE A 61 -3.33 -9.40 6.53
CA ILE A 61 -2.75 -9.91 5.28
C ILE A 61 -3.80 -10.68 4.48
N SER A 62 -4.60 -11.52 5.14
CA SER A 62 -5.64 -12.31 4.49
C SER A 62 -6.73 -11.42 3.89
N PHE A 63 -7.14 -10.37 4.61
CA PHE A 63 -8.12 -9.41 4.14
C PHE A 63 -7.62 -8.64 2.90
N ILE A 64 -6.40 -8.08 3.00
CA ILE A 64 -5.81 -7.29 1.90
C ILE A 64 -5.60 -8.14 0.65
N ARG A 65 -5.09 -9.36 0.80
CA ARG A 65 -4.84 -10.26 -0.34
C ARG A 65 -6.12 -10.94 -0.86
N GLY A 66 -7.15 -11.02 -0.04
CA GLY A 66 -8.44 -11.59 -0.40
C GLY A 66 -9.40 -10.61 -1.08
N THR A 67 -9.07 -9.32 -1.09
CA THR A 67 -9.90 -8.28 -1.71
C THR A 67 -9.22 -7.70 -2.95
N PRO A 68 -9.97 -7.41 -4.05
CA PRO A 68 -9.41 -6.78 -5.24
C PRO A 68 -8.85 -5.39 -4.93
N LEU A 69 -7.62 -5.11 -5.41
CA LEU A 69 -6.97 -3.81 -5.19
C LEU A 69 -7.82 -2.63 -5.69
N VAL A 70 -8.49 -2.79 -6.84
CA VAL A 70 -9.37 -1.76 -7.40
C VAL A 70 -10.49 -1.39 -6.43
N LEU A 71 -11.08 -2.38 -5.75
CA LEU A 71 -12.10 -2.13 -4.73
C LEU A 71 -11.53 -1.37 -3.54
N GLN A 72 -10.32 -1.71 -3.08
CA GLN A 72 -9.64 -0.99 -2.00
C GLN A 72 -9.39 0.47 -2.38
N VAL A 73 -8.94 0.73 -3.61
CA VAL A 73 -8.75 2.10 -4.14
C VAL A 73 -10.06 2.87 -4.12
N LEU A 74 -11.14 2.30 -4.67
CA LEU A 74 -12.46 2.96 -4.71
C LEU A 74 -12.98 3.28 -3.31
N LEU A 75 -12.85 2.35 -2.36
CA LEU A 75 -13.26 2.56 -0.97
C LEU A 75 -12.46 3.68 -0.29
N VAL A 76 -11.14 3.71 -0.47
CA VAL A 76 -10.29 4.75 0.12
C VAL A 76 -10.64 6.11 -0.46
N TYR A 77 -10.78 6.24 -1.77
CA TYR A 77 -11.16 7.51 -2.40
C TYR A 77 -12.56 7.98 -2.02
N ALA A 78 -13.51 7.05 -1.81
CA ALA A 78 -14.87 7.40 -1.40
C ALA A 78 -15.00 7.79 0.08
N LEU A 79 -14.28 7.08 0.97
CA LEU A 79 -14.49 7.20 2.42
C LEU A 79 -13.47 8.09 3.12
N MET A 80 -12.20 8.07 2.68
CA MET A 80 -11.11 8.73 3.37
C MET A 80 -11.30 10.26 3.52
N PRO A 81 -11.75 11.00 2.49
CA PRO A 81 -11.99 12.44 2.64
C PRO A 81 -13.01 12.74 3.74
N SER A 82 -14.11 11.99 3.80
CA SER A 82 -15.16 12.17 4.81
C SER A 82 -14.70 11.83 6.22
N ILE A 83 -13.92 10.73 6.36
CA ILE A 83 -13.35 10.31 7.65
C ILE A 83 -12.35 11.36 8.14
N LEU A 84 -11.42 11.81 7.30
CA LEU A 84 -10.44 12.82 7.65
C LEU A 84 -11.10 14.15 8.01
N ASN A 85 -12.11 14.58 7.25
CA ASN A 85 -12.85 15.82 7.53
C ASN A 85 -13.55 15.75 8.90
N SER A 86 -14.10 14.59 9.27
CA SER A 86 -14.71 14.38 10.57
C SER A 86 -13.69 14.47 11.71
N ILE A 87 -12.49 13.89 11.52
CA ILE A 87 -11.39 13.95 12.49
C ILE A 87 -10.87 15.38 12.63
N VAL A 88 -10.61 16.07 11.53
CA VAL A 88 -10.11 17.45 11.50
C VAL A 88 -11.06 18.40 12.22
N LYS A 89 -12.36 18.27 11.96
CA LYS A 89 -13.40 19.04 12.67
C LYS A 89 -13.46 18.73 14.16
N ALA A 90 -13.36 17.47 14.55
CA ALA A 90 -13.36 17.06 15.95
C ALA A 90 -12.14 17.61 16.72
N LEU A 91 -11.00 17.77 16.03
CA LEU A 91 -9.76 18.35 16.59
C LEU A 91 -9.74 19.89 16.53
N GLY A 92 -10.73 20.54 15.93
CA GLY A 92 -10.80 22.00 15.78
C GLY A 92 -9.72 22.57 14.87
N LEU A 93 -9.18 21.78 13.93
CA LEU A 93 -8.15 22.23 13.02
C LEU A 93 -8.75 22.98 11.83
N PRO A 94 -8.15 24.13 11.40
CA PRO A 94 -8.63 24.91 10.26
C PRO A 94 -8.11 24.35 8.92
N ILE A 95 -8.40 23.07 8.64
CA ILE A 95 -7.99 22.38 7.41
C ILE A 95 -9.23 22.00 6.61
N ASP A 96 -9.28 22.36 5.35
CA ASP A 96 -10.30 21.87 4.41
C ASP A 96 -9.77 20.61 3.69
N VAL A 97 -10.15 19.45 4.20
CA VAL A 97 -9.70 18.16 3.68
C VAL A 97 -9.99 17.98 2.19
N PHE A 98 -11.07 18.57 1.68
CA PHE A 98 -11.47 18.40 0.28
C PHE A 98 -10.65 19.28 -0.68
N HIS A 99 -10.13 20.41 -0.20
CA HIS A 99 -9.35 21.36 -1.02
C HIS A 99 -7.86 21.31 -0.72
N ASP A 100 -7.46 21.06 0.53
CA ASP A 100 -6.07 21.14 0.96
C ASP A 100 -5.30 19.83 0.77
N ILE A 101 -5.99 18.67 0.77
CA ILE A 101 -5.34 17.37 0.64
C ILE A 101 -5.32 16.89 -0.81
N ASN A 102 -4.11 16.76 -1.35
CA ASN A 102 -3.94 16.21 -2.70
C ASN A 102 -4.38 14.73 -2.73
N PRO A 103 -5.29 14.34 -3.66
CA PRO A 103 -5.74 12.97 -3.83
C PRO A 103 -4.63 11.92 -4.03
N LEU A 104 -3.44 12.32 -4.47
CA LEU A 104 -2.28 11.43 -4.57
C LEU A 104 -1.93 10.74 -3.23
N TRP A 105 -2.17 11.41 -2.10
CA TRP A 105 -1.91 10.81 -0.78
C TRP A 105 -2.85 9.66 -0.47
N TYR A 106 -4.07 9.68 -0.98
CA TYR A 106 -4.99 8.54 -0.86
C TYR A 106 -4.47 7.34 -1.67
N ALA A 107 -3.93 7.59 -2.88
CA ALA A 107 -3.29 6.55 -3.67
C ALA A 107 -2.07 5.97 -2.93
N VAL A 108 -1.16 6.81 -2.46
CA VAL A 108 0.02 6.35 -1.69
C VAL A 108 -0.41 5.53 -0.47
N THR A 109 -1.45 5.95 0.25
CA THR A 109 -1.95 5.24 1.43
C THR A 109 -2.45 3.84 1.08
N VAL A 110 -3.36 3.71 0.10
CA VAL A 110 -3.93 2.41 -0.25
C VAL A 110 -2.88 1.46 -0.83
N PHE A 111 -1.99 1.97 -1.68
CA PHE A 111 -0.88 1.16 -2.22
C PHE A 111 0.11 0.76 -1.13
N THR A 112 0.42 1.63 -0.16
CA THR A 112 1.29 1.28 0.97
C THR A 112 0.68 0.16 1.82
N ILE A 113 -0.61 0.25 2.14
CA ILE A 113 -1.34 -0.80 2.86
C ILE A 113 -1.25 -2.13 2.09
N ASN A 114 -1.54 -2.12 0.80
CA ASN A 114 -1.49 -3.32 -0.03
C ASN A 114 -0.07 -3.90 -0.14
N THR A 115 0.91 -3.06 -0.46
CA THR A 115 2.32 -3.47 -0.62
C THR A 115 2.91 -4.00 0.69
N THR A 116 2.55 -3.42 1.84
CA THR A 116 2.97 -3.91 3.16
C THR A 116 2.54 -5.36 3.37
N ALA A 117 1.30 -5.71 3.03
CA ALA A 117 0.81 -7.08 3.15
C ALA A 117 1.58 -8.05 2.25
N LEU A 118 1.84 -7.66 0.99
CA LEU A 118 2.58 -8.48 0.03
C LEU A 118 4.05 -8.65 0.44
N LEU A 119 4.75 -7.56 0.77
CA LEU A 119 6.15 -7.60 1.18
C LEU A 119 6.35 -8.37 2.48
N SER A 120 5.40 -8.32 3.42
CA SER A 120 5.51 -9.08 4.67
C SER A 120 5.55 -10.59 4.43
N GLU A 121 4.84 -11.10 3.43
CA GLU A 121 4.94 -12.52 3.04
C GLU A 121 6.25 -12.85 2.34
N ILE A 122 6.75 -11.95 1.50
CA ILE A 122 8.06 -12.11 0.84
C ILE A 122 9.17 -12.16 1.89
N PHE A 123 9.21 -11.21 2.82
CA PHE A 123 10.20 -11.22 3.90
C PHE A 123 10.08 -12.45 4.79
N ARG A 124 8.86 -12.85 5.16
CA ARG A 124 8.65 -14.07 5.94
C ARG A 124 9.18 -15.30 5.22
N SER A 125 8.89 -15.44 3.94
CA SER A 125 9.35 -16.58 3.15
C SER A 125 10.88 -16.58 3.00
N ALA A 126 11.50 -15.42 2.80
CA ALA A 126 12.95 -15.28 2.72
C ALA A 126 13.63 -15.66 4.05
N MET A 127 13.09 -15.19 5.20
CA MET A 127 13.62 -15.55 6.51
C MET A 127 13.54 -17.05 6.80
N LEU A 128 12.47 -17.72 6.36
CA LEU A 128 12.29 -19.16 6.57
C LEU A 128 13.11 -20.02 5.59
N ALA A 129 13.60 -19.44 4.51
CA ALA A 129 14.42 -20.15 3.52
C ALA A 129 15.90 -20.27 3.94
N VAL A 130 16.35 -19.51 4.95
CA VAL A 130 17.74 -19.56 5.46
C VAL A 130 17.89 -20.77 6.38
N PRO A 131 18.79 -21.74 6.08
CA PRO A 131 19.07 -22.86 6.96
C PRO A 131 19.67 -22.40 8.30
N GLU A 132 19.24 -23.02 9.41
CA GLU A 132 19.68 -22.65 10.77
C GLU A 132 21.22 -22.65 10.93
N GLY A 133 21.93 -23.57 10.28
CA GLY A 133 23.39 -23.64 10.32
C GLY A 133 24.17 -22.49 9.67
N GLN A 134 23.49 -21.62 8.89
CA GLN A 134 24.10 -20.40 8.35
C GLN A 134 23.98 -19.19 9.29
N MET A 135 23.17 -19.30 10.33
CA MET A 135 23.02 -18.24 11.34
C MET A 135 24.03 -18.37 12.49
N GLU A 136 24.75 -19.48 12.57
CA GLU A 136 25.79 -19.77 13.61
C GLU A 136 27.22 -19.49 13.15
N ALA A 137 27.40 -19.18 11.87
CA ALA A 137 28.69 -18.85 11.27
C ALA A 137 28.91 -17.32 11.18
#